data_ab13a61c5b8587726a0edc1857af0475
#
_entry.id   ab13a61c5b8587726a0edc1857af0475
#
_cell.length_a   1.000
_cell.length_b   1.000
_cell.length_c   1.000
_cell.angle_alpha   90.00
_cell.angle_beta   90.00
_cell.angle_gamma   90.00
#
_symmetry.space_group_name_H-M   'P 1'
#
loop_
_entity.id
_entity.type
_entity.pdbx_description
1 polymer ?
#
loop_
_entity_poly.entity_id
_entity_poly.type
_entity_poly.pdbx_seq_one_letter_code
_entity_poly.pdbx_strand_id
1 'polypeptide(L)'
;SVEQELLGQGRLTGIRVLSEPAETMPIAINKWKMNTSLETRLSLRPVSLRNVRERAKFKIQEGIVRGFREFLSSQGFTEVHTPKIVSRGAEGGANVFKLNYFNKKAELGQSPQFYKQMMVGVFDRVFEVAPVFRAEKHNTTRHLNEYIGLDFEMGYIDSFEDVMAMETGFLKYTIELLKSEYKKELDMLGIDLPSISQIPHVRFAEAKQLVSEKYNRKIRNPFDLEPEEEVLIGRYFKEEYDSDFVFVTHYPSKKRPFYAMDDPEDTSVTLSFDLLYKGLEITTGGQRIHDYQMILEKMEKRGMDPEDIKDYLMIFKYGMPPHGGLG
;
A
#
# COMPACT_ATOMS: atom_id res chain seq x y z
N SER A 1 -29.56 -15.53 -12.38
CA SER A 1 -29.08 -14.16 -12.57
C SER A 1 -29.88 -13.52 -13.69
N VAL A 2 -30.45 -12.37 -13.45
CA VAL A 2 -31.07 -11.53 -14.47
C VAL A 2 -30.02 -10.47 -14.80
N GLU A 3 -29.41 -10.54 -15.97
CA GLU A 3 -28.64 -9.44 -16.52
C GLU A 3 -29.61 -8.43 -17.08
N GLN A 4 -29.59 -7.22 -16.54
CA GLN A 4 -30.34 -6.09 -17.03
C GLN A 4 -29.38 -5.20 -17.81
N GLU A 5 -29.30 -5.37 -19.11
CA GLU A 5 -28.79 -4.35 -20.04
C GLU A 5 -29.84 -3.26 -20.14
N LEU A 6 -29.57 -2.11 -19.54
CA LEU A 6 -30.30 -0.87 -19.73
C LEU A 6 -29.78 -0.17 -21.00
N LEU A 7 -30.17 -0.64 -22.17
CA LEU A 7 -30.12 0.11 -23.41
C LEU A 7 -31.54 0.47 -23.82
N GLY A 8 -31.92 1.74 -23.58
CA GLY A 8 -33.20 2.29 -24.04
C GLY A 8 -34.41 1.79 -23.26
N GLN A 9 -35.53 2.47 -23.35
CA GLN A 9 -36.81 2.12 -22.70
C GLN A 9 -37.30 0.71 -23.10
N GLY A 10 -36.70 -0.32 -22.55
CA GLY A 10 -37.10 -1.72 -22.74
C GLY A 10 -38.09 -2.13 -21.66
N ARG A 11 -39.27 -2.54 -22.05
CA ARG A 11 -40.27 -3.15 -21.18
C ARG A 11 -39.93 -4.62 -20.99
N LEU A 12 -39.75 -5.05 -19.72
CA LEU A 12 -39.52 -6.46 -19.40
C LEU A 12 -40.75 -7.26 -19.82
N THR A 13 -40.64 -8.16 -20.80
CA THR A 13 -41.77 -8.94 -21.36
C THR A 13 -41.87 -10.36 -20.80
N GLY A 14 -40.82 -10.83 -20.08
CA GLY A 14 -40.83 -12.09 -19.42
C GLY A 14 -39.59 -12.37 -18.60
N ILE A 15 -39.68 -13.25 -17.61
CA ILE A 15 -38.57 -13.74 -16.79
C ILE A 15 -38.54 -15.26 -16.90
N ARG A 16 -37.38 -15.80 -17.21
CA ARG A 16 -37.12 -17.25 -17.14
C ARG A 16 -36.22 -17.56 -15.97
N VAL A 17 -36.68 -18.40 -15.07
CA VAL A 17 -35.86 -18.94 -13.98
C VAL A 17 -34.97 -20.03 -14.57
N LEU A 18 -33.67 -19.89 -14.44
CA LEU A 18 -32.67 -20.84 -14.94
C LEU A 18 -32.27 -21.87 -13.86
N SER A 19 -32.35 -21.47 -12.60
CA SER A 19 -32.06 -22.30 -11.45
C SER A 19 -32.83 -21.79 -10.24
N GLU A 20 -33.52 -22.70 -9.57
CA GLU A 20 -34.22 -22.37 -8.33
C GLU A 20 -33.30 -22.58 -7.12
N PRO A 21 -33.37 -21.69 -6.10
CA PRO A 21 -32.63 -21.92 -4.88
C PRO A 21 -33.26 -23.07 -4.07
N ALA A 22 -32.41 -23.92 -3.47
CA ALA A 22 -32.86 -24.99 -2.59
C ALA A 22 -33.47 -24.45 -1.28
N GLU A 23 -33.05 -23.23 -0.85
CA GLU A 23 -33.49 -22.62 0.39
C GLU A 23 -33.74 -21.12 0.17
N THR A 24 -34.48 -20.51 1.10
CA THR A 24 -34.66 -19.05 1.11
C THR A 24 -33.38 -18.32 1.44
N MET A 25 -33.21 -17.12 0.86
CA MET A 25 -32.02 -16.28 1.13
C MET A 25 -31.93 -15.97 2.64
N PRO A 26 -30.78 -16.25 3.28
CA PRO A 26 -30.60 -16.03 4.72
C PRO A 26 -30.49 -14.53 5.09
N ILE A 27 -30.20 -13.67 4.12
CA ILE A 27 -30.14 -12.22 4.27
C ILE A 27 -30.73 -11.54 3.04
N ALA A 28 -31.30 -10.34 3.24
CA ALA A 28 -31.85 -9.53 2.15
C ALA A 28 -30.73 -8.81 1.38
N ILE A 29 -30.36 -9.34 0.22
CA ILE A 29 -29.31 -8.80 -0.65
C ILE A 29 -29.76 -7.70 -1.62
N ASN A 30 -31.07 -7.53 -1.80
CA ASN A 30 -31.68 -6.58 -2.73
C ASN A 30 -31.84 -5.17 -2.17
N LYS A 31 -31.53 -4.95 -0.89
CA LYS A 31 -31.60 -3.62 -0.26
C LYS A 31 -30.34 -2.82 -0.59
N TRP A 32 -30.51 -1.52 -0.80
CA TRP A 32 -29.39 -0.59 -1.01
C TRP A 32 -28.35 -0.66 0.13
N LYS A 33 -28.81 -0.66 1.38
CA LYS A 33 -27.98 -0.87 2.57
C LYS A 33 -28.46 -2.13 3.28
N MET A 34 -27.57 -3.12 3.40
CA MET A 34 -27.85 -4.30 4.18
C MET A 34 -27.84 -3.96 5.67
N ASN A 35 -28.92 -4.26 6.36
CA ASN A 35 -29.04 -4.05 7.81
C ASN A 35 -28.59 -5.33 8.55
N THR A 36 -27.30 -5.68 8.38
CA THR A 36 -26.67 -6.86 8.97
C THR A 36 -25.31 -6.47 9.55
N SER A 37 -24.89 -7.13 10.62
CA SER A 37 -23.56 -6.94 11.20
C SER A 37 -22.44 -7.29 10.21
N LEU A 38 -21.22 -6.78 10.43
CA LEU A 38 -20.06 -7.13 9.63
C LEU A 38 -19.79 -8.64 9.75
N GLU A 39 -19.88 -9.20 10.95
CA GLU A 39 -19.70 -10.64 11.22
C GLU A 39 -20.66 -11.50 10.38
N THR A 40 -21.95 -11.19 10.38
CA THR A 40 -22.95 -11.87 9.55
C THR A 40 -22.62 -11.79 8.07
N ARG A 41 -22.18 -10.60 7.58
CA ARG A 41 -21.80 -10.43 6.17
C ARG A 41 -20.55 -11.22 5.81
N LEU A 42 -19.61 -11.37 6.72
CA LEU A 42 -18.40 -12.17 6.50
C LEU A 42 -18.70 -13.67 6.56
N SER A 43 -19.53 -14.12 7.53
CA SER A 43 -19.94 -15.54 7.63
C SER A 43 -20.77 -16.01 6.42
N LEU A 44 -21.59 -15.11 5.87
CA LEU A 44 -22.40 -15.36 4.67
C LEU A 44 -21.80 -14.74 3.41
N ARG A 45 -20.47 -14.71 3.29
CA ARG A 45 -19.75 -14.00 2.24
C ARG A 45 -20.23 -14.29 0.81
N PRO A 46 -20.41 -15.56 0.38
CA PRO A 46 -20.90 -15.86 -0.97
C PRO A 46 -22.27 -15.27 -1.28
N VAL A 47 -23.10 -15.05 -0.27
CA VAL A 47 -24.44 -14.47 -0.40
C VAL A 47 -24.38 -12.94 -0.29
N SER A 48 -23.66 -12.41 0.71
CA SER A 48 -23.57 -10.96 0.95
C SER A 48 -22.92 -10.21 -0.23
N LEU A 49 -21.97 -10.83 -0.93
CA LEU A 49 -21.34 -10.26 -2.12
C LEU A 49 -22.25 -10.18 -3.35
N ARG A 50 -23.44 -10.81 -3.33
CA ARG A 50 -24.46 -10.61 -4.38
C ARG A 50 -25.14 -9.25 -4.29
N ASN A 51 -25.03 -8.55 -3.14
CA ASN A 51 -25.47 -7.17 -3.02
C ASN A 51 -24.63 -6.27 -3.93
N VAL A 52 -25.28 -5.42 -4.72
CA VAL A 52 -24.60 -4.59 -5.73
C VAL A 52 -23.61 -3.60 -5.12
N ARG A 53 -23.94 -3.02 -3.95
CA ARG A 53 -23.06 -2.07 -3.24
C ARG A 53 -21.83 -2.75 -2.62
N GLU A 54 -22.00 -3.97 -2.08
CA GLU A 54 -20.85 -4.76 -1.59
C GLU A 54 -19.92 -5.15 -2.73
N ARG A 55 -20.46 -5.52 -3.87
CA ARG A 55 -19.73 -5.84 -5.10
C ARG A 55 -18.95 -4.64 -5.66
N ALA A 56 -19.56 -3.45 -5.60
CA ALA A 56 -18.95 -2.22 -6.11
C ALA A 56 -17.57 -1.93 -5.46
N LYS A 57 -17.38 -2.26 -4.18
CA LYS A 57 -16.10 -2.10 -3.49
C LYS A 57 -14.97 -2.90 -4.18
N PHE A 58 -15.28 -4.13 -4.58
CA PHE A 58 -14.31 -4.99 -5.27
C PHE A 58 -14.06 -4.56 -6.71
N LYS A 59 -15.06 -3.92 -7.34
CA LYS A 59 -14.86 -3.30 -8.65
C LYS A 59 -13.93 -2.09 -8.58
N ILE A 60 -14.04 -1.26 -7.53
CA ILE A 60 -13.07 -0.18 -7.30
C ILE A 60 -11.69 -0.74 -7.03
N GLN A 61 -11.57 -1.80 -6.21
CA GLN A 61 -10.29 -2.47 -5.96
C GLN A 61 -9.67 -3.01 -7.27
N GLU A 62 -10.47 -3.65 -8.13
CA GLU A 62 -10.04 -4.07 -9.48
C GLU A 62 -9.48 -2.89 -10.27
N GLY A 63 -10.21 -1.76 -10.28
CA GLY A 63 -9.81 -0.55 -10.99
C GLY A 63 -8.49 0.05 -10.46
N ILE A 64 -8.27 0.04 -9.14
CA ILE A 64 -7.00 0.48 -8.54
C ILE A 64 -5.85 -0.41 -8.99
N VAL A 65 -6.01 -1.73 -8.91
CA VAL A 65 -4.98 -2.69 -9.35
C VAL A 65 -4.70 -2.58 -10.84
N ARG A 66 -5.73 -2.40 -11.65
CA ARG A 66 -5.60 -2.18 -13.09
C ARG A 66 -4.84 -0.89 -13.39
N GLY A 67 -5.18 0.22 -12.72
CA GLY A 67 -4.49 1.49 -12.88
C GLY A 67 -3.01 1.40 -12.53
N PHE A 68 -2.67 0.68 -11.47
CA PHE A 68 -1.29 0.44 -11.06
C PHE A 68 -0.50 -0.32 -12.13
N ARG A 69 -1.07 -1.43 -12.65
CA ARG A 69 -0.43 -2.23 -13.69
C ARG A 69 -0.27 -1.47 -15.01
N GLU A 70 -1.32 -0.83 -15.48
CA GLU A 70 -1.30 -0.09 -16.75
C GLU A 70 -0.30 1.07 -16.69
N PHE A 71 -0.34 1.86 -15.62
CA PHE A 71 0.58 2.98 -15.46
C PHE A 71 2.03 2.51 -15.40
N LEU A 72 2.39 1.60 -14.49
CA LEU A 72 3.78 1.16 -14.34
C LEU A 72 4.31 0.45 -15.58
N SER A 73 3.50 -0.38 -16.24
CA SER A 73 3.89 -0.99 -17.52
C SER A 73 4.18 0.07 -18.57
N SER A 74 3.40 1.15 -18.63
CA SER A 74 3.64 2.27 -19.55
C SER A 74 4.93 3.04 -19.25
N GLN A 75 5.41 2.98 -17.99
CA GLN A 75 6.66 3.58 -17.52
C GLN A 75 7.86 2.62 -17.63
N GLY A 76 7.70 1.50 -18.31
CA GLY A 76 8.78 0.52 -18.55
C GLY A 76 9.08 -0.39 -17.36
N PHE A 77 8.17 -0.53 -16.41
CA PHE A 77 8.31 -1.49 -15.32
C PHE A 77 7.94 -2.91 -15.77
N THR A 78 8.66 -3.89 -15.24
CA THR A 78 8.37 -5.31 -15.40
C THR A 78 7.61 -5.85 -14.19
N GLU A 79 6.47 -6.51 -14.38
CA GLU A 79 5.77 -7.21 -13.30
C GLU A 79 6.53 -8.48 -12.92
N VAL A 80 6.85 -8.65 -11.66
CA VAL A 80 7.53 -9.82 -11.10
C VAL A 80 6.63 -10.54 -10.10
N HIS A 81 6.87 -11.83 -9.88
CA HIS A 81 6.15 -12.66 -8.92
C HIS A 81 7.15 -13.31 -7.98
N THR A 82 7.18 -12.83 -6.75
CA THR A 82 8.17 -13.24 -5.75
C THR A 82 7.62 -14.30 -4.79
N PRO A 83 8.50 -15.13 -4.17
CA PRO A 83 8.09 -16.11 -3.18
C PRO A 83 7.34 -15.47 -1.99
N LYS A 84 6.30 -16.18 -1.50
CA LYS A 84 5.54 -15.78 -0.31
C LYS A 84 5.81 -16.69 0.90
N ILE A 85 6.45 -17.84 0.69
CA ILE A 85 7.06 -18.64 1.74
C ILE A 85 8.55 -18.37 1.68
N VAL A 86 9.09 -17.75 2.70
CA VAL A 86 10.46 -17.23 2.74
C VAL A 86 11.22 -17.79 3.96
N SER A 87 12.53 -17.80 3.90
CA SER A 87 13.37 -18.23 5.01
C SER A 87 13.37 -17.21 6.16
N ARG A 88 13.22 -15.93 5.83
CA ARG A 88 13.18 -14.81 6.78
C ARG A 88 12.39 -13.64 6.21
N GLY A 89 11.61 -12.96 7.08
CA GLY A 89 10.89 -11.74 6.71
C GLY A 89 11.83 -10.57 6.43
N ALA A 90 11.45 -9.72 5.48
CA ALA A 90 12.24 -8.56 5.04
C ALA A 90 12.22 -7.41 6.06
N GLU A 91 11.13 -7.26 6.79
CA GLU A 91 10.88 -6.11 7.67
C GLU A 91 11.48 -6.27 9.08
N GLY A 92 12.14 -7.40 9.37
CA GLY A 92 12.90 -7.61 10.60
C GLY A 92 12.10 -7.36 11.87
N GLY A 93 11.03 -8.09 12.13
CA GLY A 93 10.24 -7.87 13.32
C GLY A 93 9.51 -9.12 13.82
N ALA A 94 8.91 -9.02 15.00
CA ALA A 94 8.21 -10.12 15.67
C ALA A 94 6.87 -10.51 14.99
N ASN A 95 6.37 -9.71 14.06
CA ASN A 95 5.02 -9.84 13.50
C ASN A 95 4.99 -10.69 12.22
N VAL A 96 5.58 -11.88 12.28
CA VAL A 96 5.60 -12.85 11.16
C VAL A 96 4.79 -14.10 11.49
N PHE A 97 4.11 -14.64 10.50
CA PHE A 97 3.53 -15.98 10.59
C PHE A 97 4.60 -17.01 10.30
N LYS A 98 4.96 -17.81 11.33
CA LYS A 98 5.94 -18.89 11.22
C LYS A 98 5.26 -20.19 10.84
N LEU A 99 5.88 -20.96 9.96
CA LEU A 99 5.39 -22.24 9.51
C LEU A 99 6.50 -23.32 9.45
N ASN A 100 6.09 -24.57 9.48
CA ASN A 100 6.98 -25.69 9.22
C ASN A 100 6.98 -25.97 7.72
N TYR A 101 8.14 -25.87 7.10
CA TYR A 101 8.35 -26.16 5.69
C TYR A 101 9.22 -27.40 5.57
N PHE A 102 8.58 -28.58 5.48
CA PHE A 102 9.24 -29.89 5.62
C PHE A 102 10.02 -29.95 6.94
N ASN A 103 11.34 -30.16 6.88
CA ASN A 103 12.25 -30.19 8.03
C ASN A 103 12.88 -28.84 8.39
N LYS A 104 12.44 -27.74 7.77
CA LYS A 104 12.94 -26.38 7.98
C LYS A 104 11.85 -25.50 8.56
N LYS A 105 12.25 -24.38 9.13
CA LYS A 105 11.34 -23.27 9.48
C LYS A 105 11.27 -22.28 8.31
N ALA A 106 10.10 -21.73 8.08
CA ALA A 106 9.85 -20.70 7.11
C ALA A 106 8.87 -19.65 7.69
N GLU A 107 8.71 -18.55 6.99
CA GLU A 107 7.82 -17.45 7.34
C GLU A 107 6.98 -17.07 6.12
N LEU A 108 5.78 -16.52 6.37
CA LEU A 108 5.03 -15.87 5.30
C LEU A 108 5.59 -14.47 5.04
N GLY A 109 5.74 -14.12 3.78
CA GLY A 109 6.34 -12.85 3.35
C GLY A 109 5.51 -11.64 3.79
N GLN A 110 6.14 -10.70 4.50
CA GLN A 110 5.51 -9.44 4.93
C GLN A 110 5.53 -8.38 3.82
N SER A 111 6.47 -8.50 2.89
CA SER A 111 6.71 -7.60 1.76
C SER A 111 7.64 -8.30 0.77
N PRO A 112 7.61 -7.96 -0.53
CA PRO A 112 8.58 -8.44 -1.50
C PRO A 112 9.92 -7.68 -1.47
N GLN A 113 10.21 -6.89 -0.43
CA GLN A 113 11.27 -5.90 -0.40
C GLN A 113 12.64 -6.41 -0.89
N PHE A 114 13.11 -7.55 -0.35
CA PHE A 114 14.42 -8.09 -0.78
C PHE A 114 14.44 -8.48 -2.25
N TYR A 115 13.35 -9.08 -2.71
CA TYR A 115 13.23 -9.54 -4.09
C TYR A 115 13.07 -8.37 -5.08
N LYS A 116 12.24 -7.37 -4.78
CA LYS A 116 12.07 -6.24 -5.68
C LYS A 116 13.36 -5.42 -5.82
N GLN A 117 14.15 -5.28 -4.73
CA GLN A 117 15.48 -4.68 -4.82
C GLN A 117 16.43 -5.52 -5.66
N MET A 118 16.50 -6.85 -5.46
CA MET A 118 17.32 -7.74 -6.30
C MET A 118 16.96 -7.63 -7.78
N MET A 119 15.67 -7.53 -8.08
CA MET A 119 15.19 -7.47 -9.47
C MET A 119 15.45 -6.13 -10.15
N VAL A 120 15.69 -5.05 -9.41
CA VAL A 120 16.18 -3.79 -10.00
C VAL A 120 17.54 -3.97 -10.67
N GLY A 121 18.42 -4.78 -10.10
CA GLY A 121 19.71 -5.13 -10.74
C GLY A 121 19.59 -5.96 -12.01
N VAL A 122 18.38 -6.42 -12.37
CA VAL A 122 18.10 -7.24 -13.54
C VAL A 122 17.24 -6.52 -14.57
N PHE A 123 16.21 -5.81 -14.11
CA PHE A 123 15.16 -5.21 -14.96
C PHE A 123 15.09 -3.68 -14.87
N ASP A 124 15.94 -3.04 -14.08
CA ASP A 124 15.97 -1.61 -13.77
C ASP A 124 14.72 -1.11 -13.03
N ARG A 125 13.52 -1.53 -13.44
CA ARG A 125 12.23 -1.14 -12.88
C ARG A 125 11.32 -2.34 -12.76
N VAL A 126 10.82 -2.60 -11.55
CA VAL A 126 9.95 -3.75 -11.28
C VAL A 126 8.77 -3.35 -10.40
N PHE A 127 7.68 -4.10 -10.52
CA PHE A 127 6.56 -4.01 -9.62
C PHE A 127 5.94 -5.39 -9.34
N GLU A 128 5.22 -5.49 -8.26
CA GLU A 128 4.44 -6.68 -7.90
C GLU A 128 3.09 -6.29 -7.32
N VAL A 129 2.07 -7.07 -7.68
CA VAL A 129 0.74 -7.05 -7.05
C VAL A 129 0.50 -8.42 -6.48
N ALA A 130 0.61 -8.57 -5.16
CA ALA A 130 0.57 -9.89 -4.52
C ALA A 130 0.11 -9.84 -3.06
N PRO A 131 -0.36 -10.96 -2.50
CA PRO A 131 -0.68 -11.05 -1.08
C PRO A 131 0.58 -10.88 -0.23
N VAL A 132 0.44 -10.15 0.88
CA VAL A 132 1.43 -9.99 1.93
C VAL A 132 0.78 -10.30 3.28
N PHE A 133 1.61 -10.73 4.25
CA PHE A 133 1.13 -11.30 5.51
C PHE A 133 1.82 -10.61 6.69
N ARG A 134 1.03 -10.13 7.64
CA ARG A 134 1.52 -9.51 8.88
C ARG A 134 0.79 -10.11 10.07
N ALA A 135 1.52 -10.70 11.02
CA ALA A 135 0.94 -11.30 12.22
C ALA A 135 0.56 -10.24 13.26
N GLU A 136 -0.26 -9.27 12.84
CA GLU A 136 -0.73 -8.18 13.71
C GLU A 136 -1.65 -8.72 14.79
N LYS A 137 -1.40 -8.31 16.04
CA LYS A 137 -2.19 -8.73 17.21
C LYS A 137 -3.43 -7.86 17.43
N HIS A 138 -3.55 -6.76 16.70
CA HIS A 138 -4.64 -5.80 16.86
C HIS A 138 -5.66 -5.98 15.74
N ASN A 139 -6.94 -6.02 16.10
CA ASN A 139 -8.04 -6.06 15.14
C ASN A 139 -8.62 -4.64 15.00
N THR A 140 -8.06 -3.87 14.10
CA THR A 140 -8.50 -2.50 13.79
C THR A 140 -8.68 -2.34 12.28
N THR A 141 -9.27 -1.24 11.85
CA THR A 141 -9.41 -0.91 10.42
C THR A 141 -8.08 -0.66 9.70
N ARG A 142 -6.99 -0.49 10.45
CA ARG A 142 -5.63 -0.23 9.95
C ARG A 142 -4.74 -1.49 9.90
N HIS A 143 -5.12 -2.56 10.61
CA HIS A 143 -4.29 -3.76 10.75
C HIS A 143 -4.99 -4.96 10.14
N LEU A 144 -4.46 -5.42 9.02
CA LEU A 144 -4.90 -6.63 8.34
C LEU A 144 -3.78 -7.66 8.39
N ASN A 145 -4.15 -8.92 8.63
CA ASN A 145 -3.19 -10.02 8.67
C ASN A 145 -2.79 -10.51 7.27
N GLU A 146 -3.65 -10.28 6.28
CA GLU A 146 -3.40 -10.55 4.86
C GLU A 146 -4.07 -9.47 4.02
N TYR A 147 -3.34 -8.92 3.07
CA TYR A 147 -3.86 -7.96 2.08
C TYR A 147 -3.06 -8.03 0.78
N ILE A 148 -3.60 -7.44 -0.27
CA ILE A 148 -2.88 -7.31 -1.55
C ILE A 148 -2.02 -6.07 -1.50
N GLY A 149 -0.69 -6.26 -1.48
CA GLY A 149 0.28 -5.19 -1.59
C GLY A 149 0.45 -4.75 -3.04
N LEU A 150 0.67 -3.45 -3.21
CA LEU A 150 1.07 -2.83 -4.47
C LEU A 150 2.48 -2.28 -4.25
N ASP A 151 3.46 -2.94 -4.80
CA ASP A 151 4.88 -2.67 -4.60
C ASP A 151 5.55 -2.30 -5.90
N PHE A 152 6.41 -1.27 -5.92
CA PHE A 152 7.35 -1.07 -6.99
C PHE A 152 8.74 -0.68 -6.47
N GLU A 153 9.77 -0.90 -7.30
CA GLU A 153 11.15 -0.47 -7.06
C GLU A 153 11.76 -0.05 -8.40
N MET A 154 12.52 1.05 -8.40
CA MET A 154 13.15 1.62 -9.60
C MET A 154 14.58 2.03 -9.34
N GLY A 155 15.45 1.68 -10.28
CA GLY A 155 16.86 2.06 -10.30
C GLY A 155 17.13 3.36 -11.04
N TYR A 156 18.39 3.81 -10.94
CA TYR A 156 18.91 5.01 -11.62
C TYR A 156 18.15 6.29 -11.24
N ILE A 157 17.77 6.37 -9.95
CA ILE A 157 17.13 7.56 -9.40
C ILE A 157 18.19 8.60 -9.03
N ASP A 158 17.87 9.86 -9.18
CA ASP A 158 18.68 10.98 -8.67
C ASP A 158 18.42 11.22 -7.19
N SER A 159 17.15 11.07 -6.77
CA SER A 159 16.73 11.22 -5.39
C SER A 159 15.46 10.39 -5.07
N PHE A 160 15.09 10.30 -3.79
CA PHE A 160 13.82 9.68 -3.39
C PHE A 160 12.59 10.44 -3.90
N GLU A 161 12.74 11.68 -4.33
CA GLU A 161 11.69 12.49 -4.94
C GLU A 161 11.23 11.91 -6.29
N ASP A 162 12.10 11.19 -7.00
CA ASP A 162 11.74 10.47 -8.22
C ASP A 162 10.70 9.37 -7.93
N VAL A 163 10.82 8.71 -6.77
CA VAL A 163 9.84 7.71 -6.32
C VAL A 163 8.51 8.37 -5.98
N MET A 164 8.53 9.53 -5.30
CA MET A 164 7.33 10.32 -4.99
C MET A 164 6.64 10.82 -6.27
N ALA A 165 7.42 11.23 -7.27
CA ALA A 165 6.90 11.67 -8.57
C ALA A 165 6.23 10.51 -9.33
N MET A 166 6.84 9.31 -9.30
CA MET A 166 6.29 8.10 -9.90
C MET A 166 4.96 7.71 -9.22
N GLU A 167 4.89 7.75 -7.90
CA GLU A 167 3.67 7.50 -7.13
C GLU A 167 2.58 8.53 -7.45
N THR A 168 2.93 9.80 -7.50
CA THR A 168 2.00 10.87 -7.90
C THR A 168 1.42 10.63 -9.28
N GLY A 169 2.26 10.20 -10.24
CA GLY A 169 1.84 9.82 -11.58
C GLY A 169 0.85 8.65 -11.58
N PHE A 170 1.15 7.60 -10.84
CA PHE A 170 0.27 6.44 -10.64
C PHE A 170 -1.10 6.86 -10.08
N LEU A 171 -1.11 7.67 -9.04
CA LEU A 171 -2.35 8.11 -8.40
C LEU A 171 -3.21 8.95 -9.35
N LYS A 172 -2.60 9.89 -10.09
CA LYS A 172 -3.30 10.68 -11.12
C LYS A 172 -3.94 9.78 -12.16
N TYR A 173 -3.18 8.86 -12.73
CA TYR A 173 -3.65 7.93 -13.74
C TYR A 173 -4.83 7.09 -13.22
N THR A 174 -4.67 6.51 -12.04
CA THR A 174 -5.67 5.62 -11.44
C THR A 174 -6.96 6.38 -11.10
N ILE A 175 -6.86 7.59 -10.58
CA ILE A 175 -8.03 8.42 -10.27
C ILE A 175 -8.82 8.73 -11.56
N GLU A 176 -8.16 9.10 -12.64
CA GLU A 176 -8.83 9.38 -13.90
C GLU A 176 -9.44 8.12 -14.54
N LEU A 177 -8.74 6.98 -14.45
CA LEU A 177 -9.29 5.67 -14.85
C LEU A 177 -10.57 5.34 -14.07
N LEU A 178 -10.57 5.53 -12.76
CA LEU A 178 -11.73 5.26 -11.91
C LEU A 178 -12.89 6.21 -12.23
N LYS A 179 -12.63 7.49 -12.44
CA LYS A 179 -13.65 8.48 -12.81
C LYS A 179 -14.29 8.16 -14.15
N SER A 180 -13.52 7.69 -15.13
CA SER A 180 -14.00 7.40 -16.47
C SER A 180 -14.70 6.04 -16.59
N GLU A 181 -14.12 4.98 -16.05
CA GLU A 181 -14.59 3.62 -16.32
C GLU A 181 -15.35 2.98 -15.14
N TYR A 182 -15.21 3.51 -13.91
CA TYR A 182 -15.85 2.98 -12.70
C TYR A 182 -16.82 3.97 -12.06
N LYS A 183 -17.29 4.94 -12.84
CA LYS A 183 -18.22 5.99 -12.35
C LYS A 183 -19.46 5.42 -11.69
N LYS A 184 -20.03 4.35 -12.24
CA LYS A 184 -21.23 3.70 -11.68
C LYS A 184 -20.97 3.18 -10.26
N GLU A 185 -19.84 2.59 -10.01
CA GLU A 185 -19.43 2.06 -8.72
C GLU A 185 -19.12 3.18 -7.73
N LEU A 186 -18.45 4.25 -8.18
CA LEU A 186 -18.20 5.45 -7.38
C LEU A 186 -19.51 6.10 -6.94
N ASP A 187 -20.44 6.35 -7.87
CA ASP A 187 -21.75 6.92 -7.60
C ASP A 187 -22.55 6.04 -6.61
N MET A 188 -22.51 4.70 -6.80
CA MET A 188 -23.17 3.73 -5.92
C MET A 188 -22.62 3.75 -4.50
N LEU A 189 -21.32 3.97 -4.33
CA LEU A 189 -20.66 4.04 -3.04
C LEU A 189 -20.73 5.44 -2.42
N GLY A 190 -21.09 6.47 -3.19
CA GLY A 190 -21.07 7.88 -2.79
C GLY A 190 -19.64 8.38 -2.59
N ILE A 191 -18.72 7.95 -3.44
CA ILE A 191 -17.30 8.32 -3.39
C ILE A 191 -17.05 9.42 -4.41
N ASP A 192 -16.56 10.55 -3.93
CA ASP A 192 -16.00 11.61 -4.74
C ASP A 192 -14.47 11.55 -4.66
N LEU A 193 -13.84 11.34 -5.82
CA LEU A 193 -12.39 11.22 -5.93
C LEU A 193 -11.75 12.60 -6.15
N PRO A 194 -10.65 12.91 -5.46
CA PRO A 194 -9.97 14.19 -5.62
C PRO A 194 -9.37 14.35 -7.01
N SER A 195 -9.02 15.59 -7.34
CA SER A 195 -8.12 15.88 -8.45
C SER A 195 -6.74 16.17 -7.88
N ILE A 196 -5.69 15.62 -8.47
CA ILE A 196 -4.31 15.83 -8.04
C ILE A 196 -3.63 16.73 -9.05
N SER A 197 -3.27 17.95 -8.65
CA SER A 197 -2.35 18.81 -9.40
C SER A 197 -0.90 18.52 -9.01
N GLN A 198 -0.61 18.70 -7.72
CA GLN A 198 0.65 18.39 -7.06
C GLN A 198 0.34 17.92 -5.65
N ILE A 199 1.07 16.94 -5.14
CA ILE A 199 0.95 16.50 -3.75
C ILE A 199 1.95 17.30 -2.92
N PRO A 200 1.49 18.05 -1.90
CA PRO A 200 2.38 18.76 -0.99
C PRO A 200 3.20 17.79 -0.14
N HIS A 201 4.32 18.27 0.36
CA HIS A 201 5.16 17.51 1.29
C HIS A 201 5.55 18.34 2.51
N VAL A 202 5.90 17.66 3.58
CA VAL A 202 6.39 18.24 4.84
C VAL A 202 7.41 17.31 5.47
N ARG A 203 8.47 17.85 6.07
CA ARG A 203 9.42 17.01 6.82
C ARG A 203 8.78 16.53 8.12
N PHE A 204 9.14 15.34 8.55
CA PHE A 204 8.61 14.71 9.79
C PHE A 204 8.70 15.63 11.01
N ALA A 205 9.85 16.28 11.22
CA ALA A 205 10.04 17.19 12.35
C ALA A 205 9.10 18.40 12.29
N GLU A 206 8.92 18.97 11.09
CA GLU A 206 8.01 20.10 10.85
C GLU A 206 6.55 19.67 11.03
N ALA A 207 6.18 18.47 10.58
CA ALA A 207 4.85 17.92 10.79
C ALA A 207 4.53 17.75 12.29
N LYS A 208 5.50 17.28 13.09
CA LYS A 208 5.37 17.20 14.55
C LYS A 208 5.20 18.57 15.19
N GLN A 209 5.99 19.54 14.78
CA GLN A 209 5.90 20.93 15.26
C GLN A 209 4.53 21.53 14.91
N LEU A 210 4.10 21.39 13.66
CA LEU A 210 2.80 21.87 13.17
C LEU A 210 1.63 21.33 14.00
N VAL A 211 1.62 20.02 14.26
CA VAL A 211 0.57 19.39 15.07
C VAL A 211 0.58 19.91 16.51
N SER A 212 1.76 20.09 17.09
CA SER A 212 1.91 20.64 18.43
C SER A 212 1.44 22.07 18.54
N GLU A 213 1.85 22.94 17.61
CA GLU A 213 1.57 24.38 17.65
C GLU A 213 0.12 24.73 17.23
N LYS A 214 -0.33 24.20 16.09
CA LYS A 214 -1.65 24.55 15.54
C LYS A 214 -2.79 23.89 16.30
N TYR A 215 -2.61 22.66 16.75
CA TYR A 215 -3.67 21.87 17.40
C TYR A 215 -3.46 21.66 18.90
N ASN A 216 -2.42 22.28 19.47
CA ASN A 216 -2.04 22.14 20.89
C ASN A 216 -1.91 20.66 21.33
N ARG A 217 -1.43 19.83 20.43
CA ARG A 217 -1.24 18.40 20.68
C ARG A 217 0.07 18.14 21.40
N LYS A 218 -0.02 17.45 22.55
CA LYS A 218 1.18 16.97 23.25
C LYS A 218 1.80 15.80 22.49
N ILE A 219 3.02 15.98 22.00
CA ILE A 219 3.79 14.91 21.34
C ILE A 219 4.22 13.89 22.38
N ARG A 220 3.77 12.65 22.24
CA ARG A 220 4.10 11.53 23.14
C ARG A 220 5.23 10.68 22.58
N ASN A 221 5.20 10.43 21.28
CA ASN A 221 6.22 9.69 20.55
C ASN A 221 6.96 10.61 19.60
N PRO A 222 8.21 11.04 19.91
CA PRO A 222 8.95 11.96 19.03
C PRO A 222 9.56 11.29 17.80
N PHE A 223 9.46 9.96 17.69
CA PHE A 223 10.12 9.20 16.62
C PHE A 223 9.16 8.59 15.61
N ASP A 224 7.85 8.71 15.81
CA ASP A 224 6.82 8.12 14.95
C ASP A 224 5.56 8.96 14.96
N LEU A 225 4.73 8.90 13.91
CA LEU A 225 3.41 9.53 13.91
C LEU A 225 2.40 8.64 14.62
N GLU A 226 1.65 9.25 15.54
CA GLU A 226 0.46 8.59 16.10
C GLU A 226 -0.74 8.77 15.14
N PRO A 227 -1.71 7.85 15.11
CA PRO A 227 -2.87 7.95 14.23
C PRO A 227 -3.65 9.27 14.29
N GLU A 228 -3.72 9.88 15.49
CA GLU A 228 -4.35 11.21 15.62
C GLU A 228 -3.52 12.31 14.97
N GLU A 229 -2.19 12.20 14.99
CA GLU A 229 -1.30 13.18 14.36
C GLU A 229 -1.41 13.13 12.84
N GLU A 230 -1.50 11.91 12.26
CA GLU A 230 -1.78 11.75 10.81
C GLU A 230 -3.09 12.42 10.41
N VAL A 231 -4.16 12.23 11.20
CA VAL A 231 -5.46 12.87 10.95
C VAL A 231 -5.35 14.39 11.00
N LEU A 232 -4.60 14.95 11.97
CA LEU A 232 -4.39 16.39 12.10
C LEU A 232 -3.56 16.97 10.96
N ILE A 233 -2.51 16.25 10.54
CA ILE A 233 -1.71 16.62 9.36
C ILE A 233 -2.59 16.63 8.11
N GLY A 234 -3.35 15.55 7.86
CA GLY A 234 -4.26 15.46 6.72
C GLY A 234 -5.29 16.60 6.71
N ARG A 235 -5.84 16.95 7.88
CA ARG A 235 -6.76 18.10 8.03
C ARG A 235 -6.08 19.41 7.66
N TYR A 236 -4.88 19.65 8.17
CA TYR A 236 -4.11 20.86 7.87
C TYR A 236 -3.91 21.06 6.37
N PHE A 237 -3.43 20.01 5.68
CA PHE A 237 -3.15 20.09 4.26
C PHE A 237 -4.43 20.20 3.42
N LYS A 238 -5.56 19.66 3.90
CA LYS A 238 -6.87 19.89 3.28
C LYS A 238 -7.34 21.34 3.43
N GLU A 239 -7.18 21.91 4.61
CA GLU A 239 -7.63 23.29 4.90
C GLU A 239 -6.76 24.35 4.21
N GLU A 240 -5.44 24.20 4.22
CA GLU A 240 -4.51 25.24 3.74
C GLU A 240 -4.11 25.06 2.25
N TYR A 241 -4.14 23.84 1.73
CA TYR A 241 -3.66 23.52 0.38
C TYR A 241 -4.73 22.89 -0.51
N ASP A 242 -5.93 22.68 -0.01
CA ASP A 242 -7.01 21.91 -0.66
C ASP A 242 -6.55 20.54 -1.18
N SER A 243 -5.61 19.92 -0.48
CA SER A 243 -5.08 18.61 -0.84
C SER A 243 -5.59 17.53 0.11
N ASP A 244 -6.12 16.44 -0.46
CA ASP A 244 -6.47 15.23 0.29
C ASP A 244 -5.23 14.34 0.55
N PHE A 245 -4.11 14.64 -0.10
CA PHE A 245 -2.84 13.90 0.01
C PHE A 245 -1.74 14.78 0.58
N VAL A 246 -0.81 14.18 1.32
CA VAL A 246 0.43 14.82 1.75
C VAL A 246 1.53 13.79 1.94
N PHE A 247 2.71 14.06 1.43
CA PHE A 247 3.91 13.30 1.76
C PHE A 247 4.53 13.82 3.06
N VAL A 248 4.77 12.92 4.01
CA VAL A 248 5.62 13.21 5.16
C VAL A 248 6.97 12.56 4.92
N THR A 249 8.04 13.36 4.96
CA THR A 249 9.38 12.94 4.54
C THR A 249 10.39 12.97 5.69
N HIS A 250 11.57 12.38 5.51
CA HIS A 250 12.70 12.42 6.45
C HIS A 250 12.34 11.89 7.84
N TYR A 251 11.84 10.67 7.87
CA TYR A 251 11.56 9.99 9.13
C TYR A 251 12.84 9.63 9.87
N PRO A 252 12.79 9.56 11.22
CA PRO A 252 13.94 9.17 12.04
C PRO A 252 14.54 7.82 11.63
N SER A 253 15.86 7.77 11.40
CA SER A 253 16.58 6.57 10.92
C SER A 253 16.34 5.34 11.82
N LYS A 254 16.18 5.54 13.13
CA LYS A 254 15.91 4.45 14.09
C LYS A 254 14.59 3.71 13.85
N LYS A 255 13.63 4.35 13.14
CA LYS A 255 12.30 3.80 12.87
C LYS A 255 12.18 3.16 11.51
N ARG A 256 13.08 3.49 10.59
CA ARG A 256 13.07 2.92 9.23
C ARG A 256 13.90 1.64 9.16
N PRO A 257 13.60 0.74 8.21
CA PRO A 257 14.36 -0.49 8.02
C PRO A 257 15.84 -0.23 7.76
N PHE A 258 16.69 -1.25 7.97
CA PHE A 258 18.14 -1.13 7.83
C PHE A 258 18.59 -0.78 6.40
N TYR A 259 17.80 -1.13 5.40
CA TYR A 259 18.09 -0.86 3.99
C TYR A 259 17.71 0.57 3.53
N ALA A 260 17.02 1.35 4.36
CA ALA A 260 16.69 2.73 4.03
C ALA A 260 17.93 3.63 4.06
N MET A 261 18.08 4.48 3.03
CA MET A 261 19.20 5.43 2.93
C MET A 261 19.06 6.52 3.99
N ASP A 262 20.12 6.75 4.78
CA ASP A 262 20.19 7.92 5.65
C ASP A 262 20.47 9.17 4.82
N ASP A 263 19.93 10.31 5.25
CA ASP A 263 20.24 11.60 4.65
C ASP A 263 21.73 11.90 4.87
N PRO A 264 22.52 12.14 3.80
CA PRO A 264 23.95 12.47 3.93
C PRO A 264 24.23 13.75 4.74
N GLU A 265 23.30 14.68 4.76
CA GLU A 265 23.42 15.94 5.50
C GLU A 265 23.01 15.80 6.97
N ASP A 266 22.11 14.85 7.27
CA ASP A 266 21.64 14.55 8.62
C ASP A 266 21.33 13.05 8.78
N THR A 267 22.31 12.26 9.19
CA THR A 267 22.19 10.81 9.35
C THR A 267 21.22 10.36 10.46
N SER A 268 20.62 11.29 11.20
CA SER A 268 19.57 10.98 12.16
C SER A 268 18.22 10.68 11.51
N VAL A 269 18.04 11.08 10.24
CA VAL A 269 16.86 10.87 9.41
C VAL A 269 17.19 10.09 8.14
N THR A 270 16.17 9.64 7.44
CA THR A 270 16.31 8.88 6.20
C THR A 270 15.67 9.61 5.03
N LEU A 271 16.14 9.34 3.81
CA LEU A 271 15.54 9.75 2.55
C LEU A 271 14.32 8.87 2.25
N SER A 272 13.34 8.95 3.14
CA SER A 272 12.11 8.15 3.09
C SER A 272 10.87 9.04 3.25
N PHE A 273 9.73 8.49 2.89
CA PHE A 273 8.45 9.16 3.01
C PHE A 273 7.33 8.17 3.34
N ASP A 274 6.26 8.70 3.92
CA ASP A 274 4.94 8.07 3.93
C ASP A 274 3.96 9.00 3.21
N LEU A 275 3.04 8.41 2.44
CA LEU A 275 1.95 9.15 1.84
C LEU A 275 0.70 9.00 2.69
N LEU A 276 0.15 10.12 3.14
CA LEU A 276 -1.12 10.17 3.82
C LEU A 276 -2.24 10.55 2.85
N TYR A 277 -3.34 9.80 2.86
CA TYR A 277 -4.59 10.14 2.19
C TYR A 277 -5.69 10.39 3.23
N LYS A 278 -6.17 11.62 3.30
CA LYS A 278 -7.18 12.05 4.30
C LYS A 278 -6.77 11.69 5.73
N GLY A 279 -5.46 11.79 6.04
CA GLY A 279 -4.92 11.50 7.36
C GLY A 279 -4.78 10.01 7.68
N LEU A 280 -4.69 9.17 6.67
CA LEU A 280 -4.37 7.75 6.78
C LEU A 280 -3.15 7.43 5.92
N GLU A 281 -2.12 6.84 6.50
CA GLU A 281 -0.98 6.30 5.74
C GLU A 281 -1.47 5.22 4.76
N ILE A 282 -1.15 5.39 3.50
CA ILE A 282 -1.51 4.43 2.43
C ILE A 282 -0.31 3.78 1.77
N THR A 283 0.86 4.42 1.80
CA THR A 283 2.12 3.87 1.29
C THR A 283 3.29 4.34 2.13
N THR A 284 4.35 3.54 2.13
CA THR A 284 5.68 3.89 2.67
C THR A 284 6.72 3.66 1.58
N GLY A 285 7.60 4.64 1.37
CA GLY A 285 8.62 4.56 0.34
C GLY A 285 9.92 5.28 0.71
N GLY A 286 10.87 5.25 -0.22
CA GLY A 286 12.12 5.99 -0.08
C GLY A 286 13.26 5.44 -0.92
N GLN A 287 14.40 6.11 -0.82
CA GLN A 287 15.66 5.67 -1.38
C GLN A 287 16.27 4.57 -0.52
N ARG A 288 16.90 3.59 -1.19
CA ARG A 288 17.57 2.48 -0.52
C ARG A 288 19.07 2.69 -0.52
N ILE A 289 19.74 2.09 0.44
CA ILE A 289 21.21 1.95 0.40
C ILE A 289 21.54 1.07 -0.79
N HIS A 290 22.47 1.49 -1.64
CA HIS A 290 22.94 0.74 -2.80
C HIS A 290 24.43 0.37 -2.71
N ASP A 291 25.17 1.00 -1.82
CA ASP A 291 26.57 0.70 -1.55
C ASP A 291 26.71 -0.47 -0.56
N TYR A 292 27.59 -1.44 -0.91
CA TYR A 292 27.80 -2.65 -0.11
C TYR A 292 28.39 -2.36 1.27
N GLN A 293 29.38 -1.47 1.35
CA GLN A 293 30.02 -1.15 2.61
C GLN A 293 29.07 -0.39 3.54
N MET A 294 28.33 0.56 2.98
CA MET A 294 27.35 1.34 3.73
C MET A 294 26.25 0.45 4.36
N ILE A 295 25.76 -0.55 3.62
CA ILE A 295 24.72 -1.44 4.16
C ILE A 295 25.27 -2.34 5.28
N LEU A 296 26.50 -2.83 5.16
CA LEU A 296 27.15 -3.59 6.22
C LEU A 296 27.36 -2.76 7.49
N GLU A 297 27.82 -1.53 7.38
CA GLU A 297 27.98 -0.61 8.51
C GLU A 297 26.65 -0.33 9.21
N LYS A 298 25.57 -0.17 8.43
CA LYS A 298 24.25 0.05 9.02
C LYS A 298 23.69 -1.19 9.70
N MET A 299 23.97 -2.38 9.17
CA MET A 299 23.65 -3.65 9.82
C MET A 299 24.42 -3.84 11.13
N GLU A 300 25.72 -3.57 11.13
CA GLU A 300 26.54 -3.64 12.33
C GLU A 300 26.02 -2.74 13.45
N LYS A 301 25.72 -1.47 13.13
CA LYS A 301 25.11 -0.51 14.08
C LYS A 301 23.79 -1.00 14.66
N ARG A 302 23.09 -1.92 13.98
CA ARG A 302 21.82 -2.51 14.41
C ARG A 302 21.98 -3.91 15.05
N GLY A 303 23.20 -4.42 15.16
CA GLY A 303 23.49 -5.75 15.71
C GLY A 303 22.93 -6.88 14.82
N MET A 304 22.85 -6.67 13.51
CA MET A 304 22.39 -7.68 12.54
C MET A 304 23.57 -8.49 12.03
N ASP A 305 23.39 -9.81 11.90
CA ASP A 305 24.40 -10.69 11.29
C ASP A 305 24.23 -10.71 9.76
N PRO A 306 25.25 -10.32 8.98
CA PRO A 306 25.18 -10.38 7.53
C PRO A 306 24.95 -11.79 6.96
N GLU A 307 25.40 -12.86 7.66
CA GLU A 307 25.18 -14.24 7.21
C GLU A 307 23.70 -14.63 7.15
N ASP A 308 22.87 -14.02 7.97
CA ASP A 308 21.43 -14.27 8.00
C ASP A 308 20.70 -13.87 6.69
N ILE A 309 21.26 -12.93 5.94
CA ILE A 309 20.69 -12.37 4.70
C ILE A 309 21.73 -12.25 3.58
N LYS A 310 22.73 -13.15 3.56
CA LYS A 310 23.82 -13.12 2.60
C LYS A 310 23.38 -13.17 1.13
N ASP A 311 22.28 -13.87 0.84
CA ASP A 311 21.74 -13.95 -0.52
C ASP A 311 21.20 -12.60 -0.99
N TYR A 312 20.57 -11.83 -0.10
CA TYR A 312 20.18 -10.45 -0.37
C TYR A 312 21.39 -9.54 -0.51
N LEU A 313 22.39 -9.66 0.36
CA LEU A 313 23.62 -8.85 0.30
C LEU A 313 24.45 -9.09 -0.96
N MET A 314 24.26 -10.23 -1.62
CA MET A 314 24.97 -10.57 -2.85
C MET A 314 24.76 -9.53 -3.96
N ILE A 315 23.56 -8.96 -4.07
CA ILE A 315 23.25 -7.95 -5.09
C ILE A 315 24.18 -6.74 -5.00
N PHE A 316 24.49 -6.29 -3.78
CA PHE A 316 25.32 -5.10 -3.57
C PHE A 316 26.80 -5.37 -3.88
N LYS A 317 27.27 -6.61 -3.68
CA LYS A 317 28.65 -7.01 -4.00
C LYS A 317 28.96 -6.89 -5.49
N TYR A 318 27.98 -7.04 -6.36
CA TYR A 318 28.15 -7.02 -7.81
C TYR A 318 27.71 -5.70 -8.44
N GLY A 319 27.39 -4.70 -7.63
CA GLY A 319 27.00 -3.37 -8.06
C GLY A 319 25.47 -3.21 -8.23
N MET A 320 24.94 -2.29 -7.47
CA MET A 320 23.53 -1.86 -7.56
C MET A 320 23.49 -0.38 -7.92
N PRO A 321 22.61 0.03 -8.84
CA PRO A 321 22.41 1.45 -9.08
C PRO A 321 21.74 2.11 -7.85
N PRO A 322 21.84 3.44 -7.69
CA PRO A 322 20.94 4.16 -6.80
C PRO A 322 19.49 3.79 -7.12
N HIS A 323 18.73 3.38 -6.11
CA HIS A 323 17.36 2.88 -6.31
C HIS A 323 16.47 3.22 -5.14
N GLY A 324 15.18 3.19 -5.39
CA GLY A 324 14.14 3.41 -4.41
C GLY A 324 12.81 2.85 -4.87
N GLY A 325 11.87 2.80 -3.95
CA GLY A 325 10.55 2.27 -4.22
C GLY A 325 9.62 2.45 -3.04
N LEU A 326 8.42 1.86 -3.18
CA LEU A 326 7.38 1.92 -2.17
C LEU A 326 6.57 0.61 -2.08
N GLY A 327 5.74 0.54 -1.06
CA GLY A 327 4.73 -0.50 -0.91
C GLY A 327 3.58 -0.02 -0.04
#